data_85c4c76e24f5d5ef7c8e82c5a21eb6ed
#
_entry.id   85c4c76e24f5d5ef7c8e82c5a21eb6ed
#
_cell.length_a   1.000
_cell.length_b   1.000
_cell.length_c   1.000
_cell.angle_alpha   90.00
_cell.angle_beta   90.00
_cell.angle_gamma   90.00
#
_symmetry.space_group_name_H-M   'P 1'
#
loop_
_entity.id
_entity.type
_entity.pdbx_description
1 polymer ?
#
loop_
_entity_poly.entity_id
_entity_poly.type
_entity_poly.pdbx_seq_one_letter_code
_entity_poly.pdbx_strand_id
1 'polypeptide(L)'
;MGGVGHSWVKRLFIDRDYRPGEYEKDYTFIQAKASDNDALKAKDPGYLVWLDSLPEGQRQAWRDGNWDAFLGQYFSEFSRDIHVCDPFDIPPEWRRYVSMDYGLDMCAVLWFAVSPDNRTYVYKELHKPNLPVSEAANEILWMNASEPIYEFLAPPDLWSRQRETGRTTAEIFEEAGIHLTKTSNNRVAGWLAVKEQLKPVKDEFGADTSMLKIFKNCTNLIKYLPQLCHDERNPTDCATEPHEITHAPDALRGFCVFRTNGVKPPPPIIPQFQFTRSSAPKAKMEDSVGRGTKNKIV
;
A
#
# COMPACT_ATOMS: atom_id res chain seq x y z
N MET A 1 15.66 5.46 26.68
CA MET A 1 15.22 4.05 26.77
C MET A 1 13.73 4.02 26.44
N GLY A 2 13.40 4.13 25.19
CA GLY A 2 12.03 3.98 24.70
C GLY A 2 11.91 2.62 24.04
N GLY A 3 10.87 1.91 24.32
CA GLY A 3 10.37 0.95 23.39
C GLY A 3 10.35 -0.52 23.78
N VAL A 4 11.35 -1.08 24.41
CA VAL A 4 11.36 -2.53 24.65
C VAL A 4 10.56 -2.94 25.89
N GLY A 5 10.48 -2.09 26.92
CA GLY A 5 9.76 -2.40 28.17
C GLY A 5 8.24 -2.17 28.14
N HIS A 6 7.72 -1.44 27.16
CA HIS A 6 6.30 -1.05 27.10
C HIS A 6 5.58 -1.55 25.84
N SER A 7 6.13 -2.55 25.14
CA SER A 7 5.55 -3.13 23.92
C SER A 7 4.11 -3.63 24.12
N TRP A 8 3.78 -4.17 25.31
CA TRP A 8 2.43 -4.62 25.65
C TRP A 8 1.43 -3.46 25.72
N VAL A 9 1.86 -2.27 26.20
CA VAL A 9 1.01 -1.07 26.24
C VAL A 9 0.70 -0.63 24.82
N LYS A 10 1.76 -0.52 23.97
CA LYS A 10 1.58 -0.18 22.57
C LYS A 10 0.65 -1.17 21.88
N ARG A 11 0.86 -2.47 22.06
CA ARG A 11 0.03 -3.53 21.48
C ARG A 11 -1.45 -3.37 21.83
N LEU A 12 -1.76 -3.21 23.13
CA LEU A 12 -3.16 -3.17 23.61
C LEU A 12 -3.86 -1.84 23.29
N PHE A 13 -3.19 -0.72 23.48
CA PHE A 13 -3.81 0.60 23.49
C PHE A 13 -3.63 1.39 22.18
N ILE A 14 -2.53 1.15 21.45
CA ILE A 14 -2.22 1.87 20.22
C ILE A 14 -2.51 1.00 19.00
N ASP A 15 -1.93 -0.22 18.95
CA ASP A 15 -2.09 -1.14 17.83
C ASP A 15 -3.44 -1.89 17.88
N ARG A 16 -4.11 -1.91 19.06
CA ARG A 16 -5.37 -2.62 19.31
C ARG A 16 -5.31 -4.08 18.89
N ASP A 17 -4.15 -4.70 19.09
CA ASP A 17 -3.88 -6.09 18.80
C ASP A 17 -4.25 -6.93 20.03
N TYR A 18 -5.47 -7.50 20.02
CA TYR A 18 -6.04 -8.23 21.14
C TYR A 18 -5.84 -9.73 20.98
N ARG A 19 -5.35 -10.38 22.03
CA ARG A 19 -5.19 -11.82 22.11
C ARG A 19 -6.52 -12.49 22.53
N PRO A 20 -6.66 -13.81 22.36
CA PRO A 20 -7.80 -14.54 22.89
C PRO A 20 -8.02 -14.24 24.39
N GLY A 21 -9.22 -13.75 24.74
CA GLY A 21 -9.58 -13.34 26.10
C GLY A 21 -9.38 -11.85 26.41
N GLU A 22 -8.82 -11.09 25.50
CA GLU A 22 -8.74 -9.62 25.57
C GLU A 22 -9.85 -9.01 24.68
N TYR A 23 -10.55 -8.00 25.18
CA TYR A 23 -11.67 -7.38 24.45
C TYR A 23 -11.47 -5.87 24.36
N GLU A 24 -11.69 -5.30 23.20
CA GLU A 24 -11.51 -3.86 22.92
C GLU A 24 -12.21 -2.96 23.95
N LYS A 25 -13.42 -3.35 24.38
CA LYS A 25 -14.22 -2.60 25.38
C LYS A 25 -13.54 -2.45 26.74
N ASP A 26 -12.56 -3.30 27.06
CA ASP A 26 -11.87 -3.30 28.35
C ASP A 26 -10.67 -2.35 28.37
N TYR A 27 -10.33 -1.75 27.21
CA TYR A 27 -9.15 -0.90 27.05
C TYR A 27 -9.53 0.46 26.45
N THR A 28 -9.13 1.51 27.12
CA THR A 28 -9.31 2.89 26.65
C THR A 28 -7.97 3.62 26.64
N PHE A 29 -7.64 4.21 25.51
CA PHE A 29 -6.47 5.07 25.36
C PHE A 29 -6.90 6.52 25.27
N ILE A 30 -6.38 7.35 26.18
CA ILE A 30 -6.55 8.79 26.15
C ILE A 30 -5.17 9.41 25.94
N GLN A 31 -4.94 9.97 24.77
CA GLN A 31 -3.68 10.63 24.46
C GLN A 31 -3.60 11.95 25.23
N ALA A 32 -2.48 12.17 25.92
CA ALA A 32 -2.12 13.45 26.52
C ALA A 32 -0.72 13.85 26.05
N LYS A 33 -0.60 15.05 25.49
CA LYS A 33 0.66 15.63 25.01
C LYS A 33 1.21 16.60 26.03
N ALA A 34 2.51 16.88 25.97
CA ALA A 34 3.12 17.92 26.81
C ALA A 34 2.45 19.29 26.59
N SER A 35 1.99 19.56 25.36
CA SER A 35 1.23 20.77 25.01
C SER A 35 -0.15 20.89 25.68
N ASP A 36 -0.73 19.80 26.16
CA ASP A 36 -2.06 19.79 26.76
C ASP A 36 -2.02 20.15 28.25
N ASN A 37 -0.82 20.22 28.84
CA ASN A 37 -0.61 20.51 30.25
C ASN A 37 -0.38 21.99 30.50
N ASP A 38 -1.46 22.74 30.74
CA ASP A 38 -1.38 24.18 30.99
C ASP A 38 -0.61 24.53 32.29
N ALA A 39 -0.69 23.67 33.32
CA ALA A 39 0.08 23.86 34.53
C ALA A 39 1.58 23.74 34.29
N LEU A 40 2.02 22.80 33.44
CA LEU A 40 3.42 22.67 33.05
C LEU A 40 3.88 23.89 32.24
N LYS A 41 3.10 24.33 31.27
CA LYS A 41 3.41 25.53 30.46
C LYS A 41 3.56 26.79 31.33
N ALA A 42 2.71 26.94 32.33
CA ALA A 42 2.77 28.08 33.27
C ALA A 42 3.99 28.01 34.19
N LYS A 43 4.36 26.79 34.65
CA LYS A 43 5.46 26.59 35.60
C LYS A 43 6.83 26.60 34.93
N ASP A 44 6.93 26.00 33.73
CA ASP A 44 8.16 25.89 32.95
C ASP A 44 7.89 26.14 31.46
N PRO A 45 7.83 27.41 31.03
CA PRO A 45 7.65 27.74 29.62
C PRO A 45 8.80 27.25 28.70
N GLY A 46 9.99 27.03 29.27
CA GLY A 46 11.16 26.55 28.55
C GLY A 46 11.09 25.07 28.20
N TYR A 47 10.26 24.28 28.87
CA TYR A 47 10.18 22.85 28.69
C TYR A 47 9.75 22.44 27.26
N LEU A 48 8.74 23.09 26.69
CA LEU A 48 8.31 22.84 25.32
C LEU A 48 9.39 23.24 24.31
N VAL A 49 10.08 24.36 24.54
CA VAL A 49 11.20 24.81 23.68
C VAL A 49 12.34 23.80 23.72
N TRP A 50 12.63 23.25 24.90
CA TRP A 50 13.61 22.16 25.02
C TRP A 50 13.17 20.89 24.27
N LEU A 51 11.92 20.47 24.38
CA LEU A 51 11.39 19.35 23.61
C LEU A 51 11.50 19.60 22.09
N ASP A 52 11.31 20.84 21.64
CA ASP A 52 11.45 21.23 20.23
C ASP A 52 12.90 21.12 19.73
N SER A 53 13.88 21.28 20.62
CA SER A 53 15.31 21.19 20.30
C SER A 53 15.84 19.75 20.20
N LEU A 54 15.03 18.77 20.58
CA LEU A 54 15.45 17.35 20.52
C LEU A 54 15.58 16.86 19.08
N PRO A 55 16.43 15.86 18.82
CA PRO A 55 16.44 15.15 17.54
C PRO A 55 15.04 14.65 17.16
N GLU A 56 14.74 14.63 15.87
CA GLU A 56 13.39 14.41 15.32
C GLU A 56 12.66 13.22 15.96
N GLY A 57 13.29 12.04 16.02
CA GLY A 57 12.67 10.84 16.62
C GLY A 57 12.35 10.99 18.10
N GLN A 58 13.21 11.70 18.87
CA GLN A 58 12.95 11.97 20.30
C GLN A 58 11.86 13.03 20.46
N ARG A 59 11.85 14.05 19.61
CA ARG A 59 10.84 15.09 19.61
C ARG A 59 9.46 14.50 19.35
N GLN A 60 9.34 13.67 18.31
CA GLN A 60 8.09 12.98 18.00
C GLN A 60 7.62 12.08 19.15
N ALA A 61 8.52 11.31 19.78
CA ALA A 61 8.17 10.44 20.90
C ALA A 61 7.73 11.22 22.16
N TRP A 62 8.47 12.25 22.56
CA TRP A 62 8.31 12.88 23.85
C TRP A 62 7.39 14.11 23.81
N ARG A 63 7.44 14.90 22.72
CA ARG A 63 6.61 16.08 22.56
C ARG A 63 5.24 15.74 21.98
N ASP A 64 5.24 14.95 20.91
CA ASP A 64 4.04 14.66 20.12
C ASP A 64 3.34 13.38 20.57
N GLY A 65 3.97 12.59 21.48
CA GLY A 65 3.42 11.34 21.98
C GLY A 65 3.29 10.28 20.90
N ASN A 66 4.20 10.28 19.91
CA ASN A 66 4.21 9.30 18.86
C ASN A 66 4.84 7.98 19.37
N TRP A 67 4.02 6.96 19.53
CA TRP A 67 4.43 5.64 20.01
C TRP A 67 5.21 4.82 18.97
N ASP A 68 5.19 5.26 17.73
CA ASP A 68 5.96 4.64 16.64
C ASP A 68 7.35 5.27 16.47
N ALA A 69 7.64 6.41 17.10
CA ALA A 69 8.91 7.10 17.01
C ALA A 69 9.92 6.58 18.05
N PHE A 70 11.12 6.18 17.59
CA PHE A 70 12.23 5.75 18.47
C PHE A 70 13.60 5.99 17.82
N LEU A 71 14.64 5.93 18.62
CA LEU A 71 16.02 6.09 18.14
C LEU A 71 16.43 4.95 17.19
N GLY A 72 17.00 5.32 16.05
CA GLY A 72 17.43 4.35 15.05
C GLY A 72 16.37 3.94 14.05
N GLN A 73 15.15 4.48 14.15
CA GLN A 73 14.07 4.25 13.19
C GLN A 73 14.49 4.67 11.78
N TYR A 74 14.26 3.78 10.81
CA TYR A 74 14.60 4.04 9.42
C TYR A 74 13.59 4.97 8.73
N PHE A 75 12.29 4.79 8.99
CA PHE A 75 11.19 5.59 8.44
C PHE A 75 10.63 6.57 9.47
N SER A 76 11.45 7.57 9.85
CA SER A 76 11.03 8.64 10.76
C SER A 76 9.93 9.53 10.17
N GLU A 77 9.74 9.50 8.85
CA GLU A 77 8.68 10.21 8.14
C GLU A 77 7.29 9.62 8.39
N PHE A 78 7.21 8.34 8.81
CA PHE A 78 5.93 7.69 9.04
C PHE A 78 5.20 8.28 10.26
N SER A 79 3.95 8.67 10.05
CA SER A 79 3.01 9.09 11.08
C SER A 79 1.63 8.51 10.78
N ARG A 80 0.96 7.95 11.79
CA ARG A 80 -0.40 7.41 11.62
C ARG A 80 -1.38 8.49 11.20
N ASP A 81 -1.24 9.70 11.71
CA ASP A 81 -2.14 10.83 11.41
C ASP A 81 -2.04 11.25 9.93
N ILE A 82 -0.85 11.08 9.31
CA ILE A 82 -0.61 11.46 7.93
C ILE A 82 -0.87 10.29 6.97
N HIS A 83 -0.43 9.07 7.33
CA HIS A 83 -0.34 7.96 6.38
C HIS A 83 -1.48 6.95 6.49
N VAL A 84 -2.18 6.89 7.63
CA VAL A 84 -3.26 5.93 7.83
C VAL A 84 -4.61 6.60 7.59
N CYS A 85 -5.49 5.94 6.85
CA CYS A 85 -6.82 6.45 6.54
C CYS A 85 -7.88 5.37 6.72
N ASP A 86 -9.13 5.81 6.86
CA ASP A 86 -10.26 4.89 6.87
C ASP A 86 -10.44 4.22 5.51
N PRO A 87 -10.81 2.93 5.46
CA PRO A 87 -11.13 2.26 4.22
C PRO A 87 -12.30 2.93 3.49
N PHE A 88 -12.21 2.97 2.17
CA PHE A 88 -13.28 3.38 1.27
C PHE A 88 -13.30 2.48 0.03
N ASP A 89 -14.38 2.50 -0.73
CA ASP A 89 -14.51 1.73 -1.96
C ASP A 89 -13.56 2.28 -3.03
N ILE A 90 -12.59 1.47 -3.45
CA ILE A 90 -11.63 1.87 -4.49
C ILE A 90 -12.36 2.00 -5.84
N PRO A 91 -12.34 3.18 -6.46
CA PRO A 91 -12.94 3.39 -7.77
C PRO A 91 -12.45 2.36 -8.81
N PRO A 92 -13.33 1.82 -9.66
CA PRO A 92 -12.97 0.75 -10.60
C PRO A 92 -11.96 1.18 -11.65
N GLU A 93 -11.87 2.46 -11.97
CA GLU A 93 -10.92 3.04 -12.92
C GLU A 93 -9.51 3.20 -12.37
N TRP A 94 -9.32 3.09 -11.04
CA TRP A 94 -7.98 3.16 -10.46
C TRP A 94 -7.22 1.87 -10.74
N ARG A 95 -5.95 2.03 -11.14
CA ARG A 95 -5.09 0.88 -11.38
C ARG A 95 -4.74 0.19 -10.08
N ARG A 96 -4.91 -1.13 -10.10
CA ARG A 96 -4.59 -1.99 -8.97
C ARG A 96 -3.34 -2.80 -9.26
N TYR A 97 -2.52 -2.95 -8.23
CA TYR A 97 -1.30 -3.74 -8.25
C TYR A 97 -1.29 -4.64 -7.03
N VAL A 98 -0.57 -5.74 -7.16
CA VAL A 98 -0.26 -6.61 -6.02
C VAL A 98 1.25 -6.70 -5.93
N SER A 99 1.82 -6.57 -4.74
CA SER A 99 3.25 -6.82 -4.50
C SER A 99 3.40 -7.76 -3.32
N MET A 100 4.31 -8.71 -3.45
CA MET A 100 4.53 -9.73 -2.44
C MET A 100 5.99 -9.81 -2.03
N ASP A 101 6.19 -10.23 -0.78
CA ASP A 101 7.38 -10.84 -0.25
C ASP A 101 7.00 -12.24 0.23
N TYR A 102 7.43 -13.26 -0.50
CA TYR A 102 7.04 -14.64 -0.24
C TYR A 102 8.24 -15.46 0.23
N GLY A 103 8.16 -15.92 1.47
CA GLY A 103 8.98 -16.97 2.05
C GLY A 103 8.09 -18.05 2.67
N LEU A 104 8.66 -19.23 2.96
CA LEU A 104 7.90 -20.29 3.63
C LEU A 104 7.57 -19.90 5.08
N ASP A 105 8.43 -19.14 5.72
CA ASP A 105 8.26 -18.59 7.06
C ASP A 105 7.15 -17.53 7.11
N MET A 106 7.01 -16.73 6.03
CA MET A 106 5.99 -15.69 5.93
C MET A 106 5.62 -15.42 4.47
N CYS A 107 4.32 -15.36 4.21
CA CYS A 107 3.75 -14.84 2.99
C CYS A 107 3.14 -13.47 3.28
N ALA A 108 3.79 -12.40 2.84
CA ALA A 108 3.30 -11.03 2.94
C ALA A 108 2.91 -10.51 1.55
N VAL A 109 1.65 -10.12 1.39
CA VAL A 109 1.12 -9.60 0.12
C VAL A 109 0.32 -8.33 0.38
N LEU A 110 0.58 -7.30 -0.41
CA LEU A 110 -0.10 -6.02 -0.33
C LEU A 110 -0.79 -5.69 -1.66
N TRP A 111 -2.02 -5.18 -1.57
CA TRP A 111 -2.77 -4.65 -2.70
C TRP A 111 -2.71 -3.13 -2.70
N PHE A 112 -2.44 -2.57 -3.86
CA PHE A 112 -2.27 -1.15 -4.08
C PHE A 112 -3.27 -0.64 -5.09
N ALA A 113 -3.82 0.53 -4.85
CA ALA A 113 -4.59 1.29 -5.83
C ALA A 113 -3.92 2.64 -6.06
N VAL A 114 -3.82 3.05 -7.31
CA VAL A 114 -3.21 4.33 -7.70
C VAL A 114 -4.28 5.24 -8.30
N SER A 115 -4.52 6.36 -7.62
CA SER A 115 -5.49 7.37 -8.04
C SER A 115 -4.98 8.21 -9.23
N PRO A 116 -5.85 8.95 -9.92
CA PRO A 116 -5.50 9.80 -11.06
C PRO A 116 -4.48 10.90 -10.72
N ASP A 117 -4.44 11.39 -9.49
CA ASP A 117 -3.43 12.32 -8.95
C ASP A 117 -2.13 11.64 -8.53
N ASN A 118 -1.97 10.35 -8.90
CA ASN A 118 -0.79 9.52 -8.65
C ASN A 118 -0.56 9.14 -7.17
N ARG A 119 -1.53 9.37 -6.30
CA ARG A 119 -1.47 8.92 -4.90
C ARG A 119 -1.68 7.42 -4.83
N THR A 120 -0.92 6.75 -3.98
CA THR A 120 -0.97 5.32 -3.74
C THR A 120 -1.74 5.01 -2.47
N TYR A 121 -2.65 4.04 -2.53
CA TYR A 121 -3.37 3.50 -1.39
C TYR A 121 -3.05 2.02 -1.22
N VAL A 122 -2.51 1.63 -0.07
CA VAL A 122 -2.45 0.22 0.33
C VAL A 122 -3.78 -0.12 0.96
N TYR A 123 -4.62 -0.91 0.29
CA TYR A 123 -6.01 -1.08 0.70
C TYR A 123 -6.36 -2.48 1.22
N LYS A 124 -5.45 -3.46 1.02
CA LYS A 124 -5.64 -4.85 1.45
C LYS A 124 -4.28 -5.48 1.75
N GLU A 125 -4.20 -6.34 2.76
CA GLU A 125 -3.00 -7.12 3.06
C GLU A 125 -3.32 -8.58 3.36
N LEU A 126 -2.41 -9.47 3.00
CA LEU A 126 -2.29 -10.84 3.47
C LEU A 126 -0.96 -10.96 4.21
N HIS A 127 -0.98 -11.53 5.42
CA HIS A 127 0.22 -11.76 6.21
C HIS A 127 0.06 -13.07 6.99
N LYS A 128 0.54 -14.17 6.41
CA LYS A 128 0.35 -15.52 6.95
C LYS A 128 1.67 -16.30 6.95
N PRO A 129 2.05 -16.90 8.08
CA PRO A 129 3.20 -17.80 8.15
C PRO A 129 2.88 -19.18 7.58
N ASN A 130 3.92 -19.92 7.21
CA ASN A 130 3.86 -21.34 6.83
C ASN A 130 2.84 -21.65 5.72
N LEU A 131 2.73 -20.78 4.74
CA LEU A 131 1.79 -20.94 3.64
C LEU A 131 2.52 -21.54 2.41
N PRO A 132 2.22 -22.80 2.02
CA PRO A 132 2.77 -23.40 0.81
C PRO A 132 2.41 -22.56 -0.43
N VAL A 133 3.26 -22.57 -1.46
CA VAL A 133 3.10 -21.73 -2.67
C VAL A 133 1.73 -21.87 -3.31
N SER A 134 1.23 -23.11 -3.43
CA SER A 134 -0.09 -23.36 -4.02
C SER A 134 -1.25 -22.82 -3.18
N GLU A 135 -1.11 -22.88 -1.87
CA GLU A 135 -2.10 -22.29 -0.95
C GLU A 135 -2.02 -20.78 -0.95
N ALA A 136 -0.80 -20.21 -1.01
CA ALA A 136 -0.59 -18.78 -1.16
C ALA A 136 -1.25 -18.25 -2.45
N ALA A 137 -1.06 -18.95 -3.57
CA ALA A 137 -1.69 -18.58 -4.83
C ALA A 137 -3.22 -18.61 -4.75
N ASN A 138 -3.80 -19.64 -4.14
CA ASN A 138 -5.24 -19.75 -3.97
C ASN A 138 -5.78 -18.63 -3.06
N GLU A 139 -5.10 -18.33 -1.95
CA GLU A 139 -5.49 -17.27 -1.05
C GLU A 139 -5.44 -15.89 -1.73
N ILE A 140 -4.38 -15.62 -2.50
CA ILE A 140 -4.24 -14.38 -3.28
C ILE A 140 -5.39 -14.25 -4.29
N LEU A 141 -5.68 -15.30 -5.05
CA LEU A 141 -6.77 -15.31 -6.03
C LEU A 141 -8.14 -15.11 -5.36
N TRP A 142 -8.37 -15.77 -4.23
CA TRP A 142 -9.60 -15.60 -3.45
C TRP A 142 -9.74 -14.16 -2.93
N MET A 143 -8.69 -13.59 -2.34
CA MET A 143 -8.69 -12.22 -1.85
C MET A 143 -8.79 -11.20 -2.97
N ASN A 144 -8.27 -11.53 -4.16
CA ASN A 144 -8.35 -10.70 -5.34
C ASN A 144 -9.78 -10.62 -5.89
N ALA A 145 -10.57 -11.66 -5.66
CA ALA A 145 -11.93 -11.79 -6.19
C ALA A 145 -11.97 -11.54 -7.72
N SER A 146 -12.72 -10.56 -8.17
CA SER A 146 -12.81 -10.17 -9.60
C SER A 146 -12.13 -8.83 -9.89
N GLU A 147 -11.28 -8.35 -8.99
CA GLU A 147 -10.58 -7.08 -9.20
C GLU A 147 -9.55 -7.20 -10.35
N PRO A 148 -9.60 -6.30 -11.35
CA PRO A 148 -8.61 -6.30 -12.41
C PRO A 148 -7.25 -5.81 -11.85
N ILE A 149 -6.30 -6.73 -11.71
CA ILE A 149 -4.94 -6.40 -11.28
C ILE A 149 -4.10 -6.11 -12.52
N TYR A 150 -3.44 -4.96 -12.52
CA TYR A 150 -2.57 -4.53 -13.60
C TYR A 150 -1.24 -5.30 -13.62
N GLU A 151 -0.61 -5.47 -12.44
CA GLU A 151 0.65 -6.20 -12.28
C GLU A 151 0.69 -6.91 -10.93
N PHE A 152 1.23 -8.13 -10.93
CA PHE A 152 1.63 -8.86 -9.74
C PHE A 152 3.16 -8.81 -9.61
N LEU A 153 3.65 -8.13 -8.60
CA LEU A 153 5.05 -7.83 -8.38
C LEU A 153 5.66 -8.78 -7.36
N ALA A 154 6.84 -9.30 -7.66
CA ALA A 154 7.54 -10.21 -6.76
C ALA A 154 9.06 -9.99 -6.82
N PRO A 155 9.79 -10.30 -5.71
CA PRO A 155 11.22 -10.21 -5.68
C PRO A 155 11.87 -11.28 -6.59
N PRO A 156 13.06 -11.00 -7.17
CA PRO A 156 13.70 -11.88 -8.15
C PRO A 156 14.09 -13.27 -7.67
N ASP A 157 14.21 -13.48 -6.37
CA ASP A 157 14.56 -14.78 -5.77
C ASP A 157 13.48 -15.85 -6.03
N LEU A 158 12.22 -15.47 -6.27
CA LEU A 158 11.16 -16.40 -6.63
C LEU A 158 11.44 -17.14 -7.96
N TRP A 159 12.36 -16.64 -8.79
CA TRP A 159 12.81 -17.31 -10.03
C TRP A 159 14.06 -18.18 -9.82
N SER A 160 14.55 -18.31 -8.58
CA SER A 160 15.62 -19.24 -8.24
C SER A 160 15.09 -20.67 -8.25
N ARG A 161 15.81 -21.60 -8.91
CA ARG A 161 15.42 -23.00 -8.96
C ARG A 161 15.61 -23.68 -7.62
N GLN A 162 14.58 -24.32 -7.13
CA GLN A 162 14.64 -25.19 -5.96
C GLN A 162 15.45 -26.44 -6.29
N ARG A 163 16.40 -26.80 -5.43
CA ARG A 163 17.30 -27.94 -5.69
C ARG A 163 16.59 -29.28 -5.77
N GLU A 164 15.51 -29.44 -4.99
CA GLU A 164 14.77 -30.70 -4.84
C GLU A 164 13.81 -30.95 -5.99
N THR A 165 13.14 -29.91 -6.49
CA THR A 165 12.10 -30.02 -7.52
C THR A 165 12.56 -29.56 -8.89
N GLY A 166 13.65 -28.80 -8.98
CA GLY A 166 14.13 -28.14 -10.17
C GLY A 166 13.20 -26.99 -10.66
N ARG A 167 12.11 -26.75 -9.95
CA ARG A 167 11.10 -25.72 -10.27
C ARG A 167 11.39 -24.42 -9.53
N THR A 168 10.87 -23.34 -10.07
CA THR A 168 10.90 -22.04 -9.39
C THR A 168 9.55 -21.78 -8.69
N THR A 169 9.57 -20.97 -7.66
CA THR A 169 8.35 -20.51 -6.99
C THR A 169 7.46 -19.74 -7.98
N ALA A 170 8.07 -18.93 -8.86
CA ALA A 170 7.34 -18.18 -9.88
C ALA A 170 6.59 -19.10 -10.87
N GLU A 171 7.17 -20.25 -11.27
CA GLU A 171 6.48 -21.24 -12.14
C GLU A 171 5.22 -21.80 -11.48
N ILE A 172 5.22 -21.98 -10.15
CA ILE A 172 4.04 -22.48 -9.42
C ILE A 172 2.94 -21.41 -9.37
N PHE A 173 3.29 -20.14 -9.17
CA PHE A 173 2.32 -19.04 -9.25
C PHE A 173 1.75 -18.89 -10.66
N GLU A 174 2.58 -19.04 -11.71
CA GLU A 174 2.16 -19.01 -13.10
C GLU A 174 1.15 -20.11 -13.43
N GLU A 175 1.38 -21.35 -12.96
CA GLU A 175 0.45 -22.48 -13.13
C GLU A 175 -0.89 -22.24 -12.41
N ALA A 176 -0.88 -21.48 -11.33
CA ALA A 176 -2.10 -21.05 -10.64
C ALA A 176 -2.82 -19.87 -11.32
N GLY A 177 -2.24 -19.31 -12.40
CA GLY A 177 -2.79 -18.18 -13.15
C GLY A 177 -2.36 -16.80 -12.65
N ILE A 178 -1.30 -16.74 -11.82
CA ILE A 178 -0.73 -15.48 -11.36
C ILE A 178 0.58 -15.21 -12.12
N HIS A 179 0.54 -14.27 -13.06
CA HIS A 179 1.70 -13.87 -13.85
C HIS A 179 2.53 -12.84 -13.09
N LEU A 180 3.70 -13.26 -12.61
CA LEU A 180 4.56 -12.41 -11.76
C LEU A 180 5.53 -11.57 -12.59
N THR A 181 5.64 -10.30 -12.24
CA THR A 181 6.64 -9.36 -12.76
C THR A 181 7.75 -9.15 -11.72
N LYS A 182 9.02 -9.31 -12.15
CA LYS A 182 10.18 -9.11 -11.27
C LYS A 182 10.35 -7.66 -10.87
N THR A 183 10.57 -7.44 -9.57
CA THR A 183 11.02 -6.15 -9.05
C THR A 183 12.55 -6.10 -8.92
N SER A 184 13.10 -4.98 -8.45
CA SER A 184 14.54 -4.83 -8.21
C SER A 184 14.94 -5.34 -6.84
N ASN A 185 16.11 -6.03 -6.76
CA ASN A 185 16.73 -6.40 -5.49
C ASN A 185 17.53 -5.27 -4.84
N ASN A 186 17.61 -4.09 -5.45
CA ASN A 186 18.34 -2.98 -4.86
C ASN A 186 17.59 -2.44 -3.63
N ARG A 187 17.97 -2.95 -2.46
CA ARG A 187 17.29 -2.61 -1.19
C ARG A 187 17.37 -1.12 -0.90
N VAL A 188 18.57 -0.53 -0.98
CA VAL A 188 18.79 0.89 -0.65
C VAL A 188 17.94 1.79 -1.56
N ALA A 189 17.97 1.58 -2.88
CA ALA A 189 17.15 2.36 -3.80
C ALA A 189 15.65 2.14 -3.53
N GLY A 190 15.25 0.93 -3.18
CA GLY A 190 13.88 0.61 -2.83
C GLY A 190 13.40 1.31 -1.56
N TRP A 191 14.22 1.32 -0.51
CA TRP A 191 13.91 2.04 0.73
C TRP A 191 13.84 3.56 0.54
N LEU A 192 14.71 4.12 -0.29
CA LEU A 192 14.62 5.54 -0.67
C LEU A 192 13.31 5.83 -1.42
N ALA A 193 12.87 4.92 -2.30
CA ALA A 193 11.58 5.05 -2.98
C ALA A 193 10.40 5.04 -2.00
N VAL A 194 10.46 4.21 -0.94
CA VAL A 194 9.45 4.22 0.13
C VAL A 194 9.49 5.55 0.89
N LYS A 195 10.67 6.06 1.26
CA LYS A 195 10.82 7.36 1.93
C LYS A 195 10.20 8.50 1.14
N GLU A 196 10.43 8.55 -0.19
CA GLU A 196 9.84 9.58 -1.05
C GLU A 196 8.30 9.50 -1.07
N GLN A 197 7.72 8.31 -1.03
CA GLN A 197 6.26 8.14 -0.96
C GLN A 197 5.69 8.51 0.42
N LEU A 198 6.46 8.33 1.48
CA LEU A 198 6.09 8.70 2.86
C LEU A 198 6.31 10.18 3.16
N LYS A 199 7.06 10.90 2.33
CA LYS A 199 7.37 12.30 2.58
C LYS A 199 6.11 13.14 2.77
N PRO A 200 5.98 13.85 3.91
CA PRO A 200 4.86 14.76 4.12
C PRO A 200 4.85 15.87 3.06
N VAL A 201 3.68 16.09 2.48
CA VAL A 201 3.40 17.16 1.53
C VAL A 201 2.16 17.93 1.98
N LYS A 202 1.99 19.17 1.51
CA LYS A 202 0.77 19.92 1.78
C LYS A 202 -0.27 19.64 0.69
N ASP A 203 -1.52 19.42 1.11
CA ASP A 203 -2.64 19.38 0.18
C ASP A 203 -3.09 20.80 -0.24
N GLU A 204 -4.14 20.89 -1.03
CA GLU A 204 -4.70 22.15 -1.52
C GLU A 204 -5.26 23.06 -0.39
N PHE A 205 -5.53 22.51 0.79
CA PHE A 205 -5.99 23.21 1.99
C PHE A 205 -4.87 23.53 2.97
N GLY A 206 -3.61 23.15 2.66
CA GLY A 206 -2.45 23.34 3.51
C GLY A 206 -2.30 22.31 4.63
N ALA A 207 -3.13 21.24 4.67
CA ALA A 207 -3.01 20.16 5.63
C ALA A 207 -1.88 19.18 5.23
N ASP A 208 -1.26 18.56 6.23
CA ASP A 208 -0.23 17.54 5.98
C ASP A 208 -0.86 16.26 5.42
N THR A 209 -0.32 15.81 4.32
CA THR A 209 -0.69 14.56 3.64
C THR A 209 0.56 13.88 3.07
N SER A 210 0.40 12.78 2.33
CA SER A 210 1.50 12.07 1.66
C SER A 210 1.03 11.43 0.36
N MET A 211 1.98 11.00 -0.47
CA MET A 211 1.68 10.25 -1.69
C MET A 211 1.35 8.78 -1.41
N LEU A 212 1.65 8.28 -0.21
CA LEU A 212 1.30 6.93 0.24
C LEU A 212 0.28 7.01 1.39
N LYS A 213 -0.85 6.36 1.21
CA LYS A 213 -1.87 6.13 2.24
C LYS A 213 -2.04 4.64 2.49
N ILE A 214 -2.31 4.28 3.73
CA ILE A 214 -2.49 2.89 4.17
C ILE A 214 -3.85 2.79 4.86
N PHE A 215 -4.69 1.90 4.40
CA PHE A 215 -5.97 1.66 5.03
C PHE A 215 -5.79 1.02 6.41
N LYS A 216 -6.63 1.38 7.37
CA LYS A 216 -6.57 0.89 8.76
C LYS A 216 -6.59 -0.64 8.90
N ASN A 217 -7.14 -1.34 7.92
CA ASN A 217 -7.17 -2.80 7.88
C ASN A 217 -5.84 -3.46 7.50
N CYS A 218 -4.85 -2.69 6.99
CA CYS A 218 -3.50 -3.18 6.72
C CYS A 218 -2.65 -3.10 8.01
N THR A 219 -3.05 -3.87 9.01
CA THR A 219 -2.58 -3.76 10.39
C THR A 219 -1.12 -4.15 10.57
N ASN A 220 -0.64 -5.16 9.81
CA ASN A 220 0.75 -5.60 9.90
C ASN A 220 1.70 -4.57 9.28
N LEU A 221 1.36 -4.03 8.10
CA LEU A 221 2.16 -2.97 7.49
C LEU A 221 2.25 -1.74 8.41
N ILE A 222 1.12 -1.28 8.97
CA ILE A 222 1.06 -0.14 9.89
C ILE A 222 1.90 -0.39 11.14
N LYS A 223 1.90 -1.64 11.63
CA LYS A 223 2.64 -2.05 12.82
C LYS A 223 4.14 -2.15 12.57
N TYR A 224 4.55 -2.75 11.45
CA TYR A 224 5.94 -3.12 11.23
C TYR A 224 6.77 -2.04 10.54
N LEU A 225 6.17 -1.26 9.63
CA LEU A 225 6.90 -0.21 8.90
C LEU A 225 7.65 0.77 9.82
N PRO A 226 7.05 1.31 10.90
CA PRO A 226 7.77 2.20 11.81
C PRO A 226 8.78 1.49 12.72
N GLN A 227 8.78 0.16 12.79
CA GLN A 227 9.72 -0.60 13.62
C GLN A 227 11.05 -0.90 12.92
N LEU A 228 11.14 -0.68 11.62
CA LEU A 228 12.39 -0.88 10.89
C LEU A 228 13.46 0.11 11.35
N CYS A 229 14.63 -0.42 11.69
CA CYS A 229 15.80 0.33 12.10
C CYS A 229 16.81 0.43 10.96
N HIS A 230 17.71 1.41 11.07
CA HIS A 230 18.94 1.41 10.27
C HIS A 230 19.79 0.19 10.58
N ASP A 231 20.37 -0.42 9.55
CA ASP A 231 21.37 -1.46 9.74
C ASP A 231 22.65 -0.86 10.36
N GLU A 232 23.18 -1.52 11.38
CA GLU A 232 24.35 -1.01 12.12
C GLU A 232 25.62 -0.95 11.27
N ARG A 233 25.75 -1.85 10.27
CA ARG A 233 26.92 -1.93 9.39
C ARG A 233 26.77 -1.07 8.14
N ASN A 234 25.52 -0.92 7.67
CA ASN A 234 25.17 -0.11 6.51
C ASN A 234 24.00 0.81 6.83
N PRO A 235 24.22 1.98 7.45
CA PRO A 235 23.15 2.88 7.86
C PRO A 235 22.25 3.41 6.72
N THR A 236 22.62 3.16 5.45
CA THR A 236 21.78 3.51 4.29
C THR A 236 20.74 2.42 3.99
N ASP A 237 20.82 1.26 4.62
CA ASP A 237 19.88 0.15 4.49
C ASP A 237 19.09 -0.05 5.79
N CYS A 238 17.99 -0.79 5.73
CA CYS A 238 17.28 -1.27 6.90
C CYS A 238 17.94 -2.54 7.44
N ALA A 239 17.91 -2.69 8.76
CA ALA A 239 18.26 -3.94 9.42
C ALA A 239 17.36 -5.08 8.90
N THR A 240 17.95 -6.27 8.80
CA THR A 240 17.25 -7.49 8.39
C THR A 240 16.67 -8.27 9.58
N GLU A 241 16.96 -7.81 10.78
CA GLU A 241 16.48 -8.41 12.03
C GLU A 241 15.73 -7.37 12.89
N PRO A 242 14.67 -7.76 13.58
CA PRO A 242 14.00 -9.07 13.56
C PRO A 242 13.35 -9.36 12.22
N HIS A 243 13.54 -10.59 11.68
CA HIS A 243 13.09 -10.95 10.33
C HIS A 243 11.56 -10.85 10.17
N GLU A 244 10.79 -11.18 11.20
CA GLU A 244 9.32 -11.17 11.18
C GLU A 244 8.68 -9.81 10.88
N ILE A 245 9.40 -8.70 11.11
CA ILE A 245 8.86 -7.35 10.84
C ILE A 245 9.20 -6.83 9.44
N THR A 246 10.04 -7.52 8.67
CA THR A 246 10.54 -7.03 7.39
C THR A 246 9.62 -7.34 6.20
N HIS A 247 8.85 -8.41 6.26
CA HIS A 247 8.11 -8.96 5.12
C HIS A 247 7.07 -8.00 4.49
N ALA A 248 6.16 -7.43 5.30
CA ALA A 248 5.18 -6.48 4.77
C ALA A 248 5.84 -5.18 4.25
N PRO A 249 6.84 -4.58 4.94
CA PRO A 249 7.65 -3.50 4.37
C PRO A 249 8.42 -3.88 3.09
N ASP A 250 8.95 -5.10 2.97
CA ASP A 250 9.64 -5.55 1.75
C ASP A 250 8.66 -5.68 0.56
N ALA A 251 7.43 -6.14 0.78
CA ALA A 251 6.37 -6.11 -0.23
C ALA A 251 6.05 -4.66 -0.65
N LEU A 252 5.97 -3.71 0.29
CA LEU A 252 5.81 -2.29 -0.03
C LEU A 252 7.00 -1.75 -0.83
N ARG A 253 8.23 -2.10 -0.45
CA ARG A 253 9.46 -1.72 -1.14
C ARG A 253 9.46 -2.18 -2.60
N GLY A 254 9.04 -3.43 -2.84
CA GLY A 254 8.92 -3.99 -4.18
C GLY A 254 8.02 -3.16 -5.09
N PHE A 255 6.87 -2.73 -4.59
CA PHE A 255 5.96 -1.85 -5.31
C PHE A 255 6.56 -0.46 -5.54
N CYS A 256 7.14 0.18 -4.53
CA CYS A 256 7.68 1.53 -4.65
C CYS A 256 8.84 1.59 -5.65
N VAL A 257 9.75 0.62 -5.63
CA VAL A 257 10.86 0.58 -6.60
C VAL A 257 10.38 0.32 -8.03
N PHE A 258 9.35 -0.50 -8.21
CA PHE A 258 8.74 -0.72 -9.52
C PHE A 258 8.15 0.58 -10.09
N ARG A 259 7.48 1.37 -9.25
CA ARG A 259 6.90 2.65 -9.64
C ARG A 259 7.94 3.71 -10.00
N THR A 260 9.08 3.75 -9.32
CA THR A 260 10.14 4.74 -9.59
C THR A 260 10.99 4.40 -10.82
N ASN A 261 11.10 3.12 -11.20
CA ASN A 261 11.88 2.68 -12.34
C ASN A 261 11.22 2.97 -13.72
N GLY A 262 10.19 3.81 -13.76
CA GLY A 262 9.75 4.45 -14.98
C GLY A 262 8.92 3.60 -15.93
N VAL A 263 8.09 2.70 -15.41
CA VAL A 263 6.96 2.22 -16.21
C VAL A 263 6.06 3.41 -16.49
N LYS A 264 6.17 3.96 -17.70
CA LYS A 264 5.21 4.98 -18.17
C LYS A 264 3.81 4.40 -17.92
N PRO A 265 2.94 5.09 -17.18
CA PRO A 265 1.58 4.61 -17.02
C PRO A 265 0.99 4.40 -18.42
N PRO A 266 0.42 3.22 -18.75
CA PRO A 266 -0.35 3.10 -19.98
C PRO A 266 -1.45 4.17 -19.95
N PRO A 267 -1.92 4.64 -21.11
CA PRO A 267 -2.96 5.65 -21.18
C PRO A 267 -4.21 5.15 -20.42
N PRO A 268 -4.98 6.06 -19.82
CA PRO A 268 -6.21 5.70 -19.11
C PRO A 268 -7.10 4.87 -20.03
N ILE A 269 -7.68 3.81 -19.49
CA ILE A 269 -8.71 3.02 -20.22
C ILE A 269 -9.91 3.96 -20.36
N ILE A 270 -10.02 4.62 -21.51
CA ILE A 270 -11.24 5.37 -21.85
C ILE A 270 -12.29 4.31 -22.13
N PRO A 271 -13.43 4.26 -21.39
CA PRO A 271 -14.52 3.35 -21.72
C PRO A 271 -14.91 3.59 -23.16
N GLN A 272 -14.76 2.61 -24.02
CA GLN A 272 -15.31 2.69 -25.36
C GLN A 272 -16.83 2.62 -25.20
N PHE A 273 -17.49 3.77 -25.25
CA PHE A 273 -18.94 3.82 -25.46
C PHE A 273 -19.21 3.19 -26.81
N GLN A 274 -19.66 1.96 -26.82
CA GLN A 274 -20.25 1.36 -28.02
C GLN A 274 -21.54 2.10 -28.29
N PHE A 275 -21.49 3.04 -29.23
CA PHE A 275 -22.71 3.55 -29.85
C PHE A 275 -23.34 2.39 -30.62
N THR A 276 -24.32 1.72 -30.01
CA THR A 276 -25.23 0.87 -30.75
C THR A 276 -25.99 1.78 -31.73
N ARG A 277 -25.59 1.69 -33.00
CA ARG A 277 -26.42 2.29 -34.07
C ARG A 277 -27.80 1.64 -34.01
N SER A 278 -28.75 2.37 -33.49
CA SER A 278 -30.16 2.07 -33.63
C SER A 278 -30.45 1.98 -35.14
N SER A 279 -30.82 0.80 -35.61
CA SER A 279 -31.28 0.58 -36.96
C SER A 279 -32.61 1.35 -37.13
N ALA A 280 -32.56 2.48 -37.80
CA ALA A 280 -33.77 3.16 -38.25
C ALA A 280 -34.56 2.24 -39.15
N PRO A 281 -35.90 2.15 -39.03
CA PRO A 281 -36.74 1.31 -39.87
C PRO A 281 -36.68 1.82 -41.31
N LYS A 282 -36.38 0.92 -42.28
CA LYS A 282 -36.47 1.19 -43.72
C LYS A 282 -37.93 1.51 -44.07
N ALA A 283 -38.19 2.73 -44.49
CA ALA A 283 -39.43 3.11 -45.14
C ALA A 283 -39.60 2.30 -46.45
N LYS A 284 -40.71 1.60 -46.56
CA LYS A 284 -41.13 0.97 -47.83
C LYS A 284 -41.49 2.08 -48.81
N MET A 285 -40.75 2.17 -49.91
CA MET A 285 -41.18 2.93 -51.10
C MET A 285 -42.18 2.05 -51.86
N GLU A 286 -43.44 2.46 -51.91
CA GLU A 286 -44.45 1.88 -52.81
C GLU A 286 -44.21 2.37 -54.24
N ASP A 287 -44.03 1.39 -55.15
CA ASP A 287 -44.00 1.62 -56.58
C ASP A 287 -45.39 2.05 -57.09
N SER A 288 -45.55 3.30 -57.50
CA SER A 288 -46.67 3.71 -58.31
C SER A 288 -46.31 3.64 -59.79
N VAL A 289 -46.87 2.62 -60.42
CA VAL A 289 -46.90 2.45 -61.90
C VAL A 289 -47.77 3.54 -62.50
N GLY A 290 -47.19 4.47 -63.30
CA GLY A 290 -47.86 5.43 -64.17
C GLY A 290 -47.58 5.16 -65.63
N ARG A 291 -48.59 4.64 -66.34
CA ARG A 291 -48.64 4.43 -67.78
C ARG A 291 -48.69 5.73 -68.57
N GLY A 292 -48.17 5.67 -69.76
CA GLY A 292 -48.64 6.43 -70.95
C GLY A 292 -47.62 7.53 -71.32
N THR A 293 -47.26 7.79 -72.49
CA THR A 293 -47.79 7.55 -73.83
C THR A 293 -46.66 7.94 -74.83
N LYS A 294 -46.63 7.20 -75.93
CA LYS A 294 -45.82 7.50 -77.11
C LYS A 294 -46.31 8.82 -77.73
N ASN A 295 -45.38 9.67 -78.20
CA ASN A 295 -45.57 10.41 -79.41
C ASN A 295 -44.25 10.57 -80.19
N LYS A 296 -44.25 10.04 -81.39
CA LYS A 296 -43.38 10.39 -82.53
C LYS A 296 -43.70 11.81 -82.98
N ILE A 297 -42.68 12.50 -83.50
CA ILE A 297 -42.74 13.21 -84.77
C ILE A 297 -41.37 13.83 -85.04
N VAL A 298 -40.84 13.47 -86.25
CA VAL A 298 -39.92 14.05 -87.23
C VAL A 298 -38.50 14.39 -86.79
#